data_b0eccadc0e277fe12627cc47014c4e72
#
_entry.id   b0eccadc0e277fe12627cc47014c4e72
#
_cell.length_a   1.000
_cell.length_b   1.000
_cell.length_c   1.000
_cell.angle_alpha   90.00
_cell.angle_beta   90.00
_cell.angle_gamma   90.00
#
_symmetry.space_group_name_H-M   'P 1'
#
loop_
_entity.id
_entity.type
_entity.pdbx_description
1 polymer ?
#
loop_
_entity_poly.entity_id
_entity_poly.type
_entity_poly.pdbx_seq_one_letter_code
_entity_poly.pdbx_strand_id
1 'polypeptide(L)'
;MKSYFFLLIFLCVSCFEKNTDIDRLNNAANNPFRKDSNKIRDKYRNPIDTLTFFEISRDKKILEIVPGSGWYSEIISHYMKNTKNFTVAIYDKPPVKILNKIQDEFINYFSLNKDKFGEINVIKIDNNYELKDNKEKYDLVLTFRNTHNWLDSGNAKKLYKSVNKILNKGGVLGVVQHRANENSELNFKKGYVKESYLINLIEKQGFELLEKSEINSNSKDLKNYKKGVWTLPPRLVEGENNKAKYLEIGESDRMTLKFIKK
;
A
#
# COMPACT_ATOMS: atom_id res chain seq x y z
N MET A 1 -21.15 -42.17 -6.60
CA MET A 1 -20.00 -42.11 -5.70
C MET A 1 -18.73 -41.50 -6.27
N LYS A 2 -18.63 -41.18 -7.56
CA LYS A 2 -17.41 -40.57 -8.15
C LYS A 2 -17.31 -39.04 -8.09
N SER A 3 -18.44 -38.33 -7.83
CA SER A 3 -18.46 -36.85 -7.86
C SER A 3 -17.93 -36.19 -6.58
N TYR A 4 -18.03 -36.85 -5.44
CA TYR A 4 -17.58 -36.27 -4.15
C TYR A 4 -16.06 -36.31 -3.94
N PHE A 5 -15.36 -37.25 -4.58
CA PHE A 5 -13.90 -37.37 -4.44
C PHE A 5 -13.16 -36.21 -5.14
N PHE A 6 -13.71 -35.71 -6.24
CA PHE A 6 -13.10 -34.57 -6.97
C PHE A 6 -13.25 -33.24 -6.21
N LEU A 7 -14.37 -33.03 -5.50
CA LEU A 7 -14.61 -31.80 -4.73
C LEU A 7 -13.68 -31.72 -3.49
N LEU A 8 -13.41 -32.86 -2.83
CA LEU A 8 -12.50 -32.91 -1.68
C LEU A 8 -11.05 -32.63 -2.06
N ILE A 9 -10.59 -33.10 -3.22
CA ILE A 9 -9.23 -32.83 -3.72
C ILE A 9 -9.06 -31.33 -4.05
N PHE A 10 -10.07 -30.69 -4.63
CA PHE A 10 -10.01 -29.27 -4.96
C PHE A 10 -9.95 -28.38 -3.71
N LEU A 11 -10.73 -28.71 -2.69
CA LEU A 11 -10.69 -28.02 -1.37
C LEU A 11 -9.35 -28.21 -0.64
N CYS A 12 -8.77 -29.41 -0.67
CA CYS A 12 -7.47 -29.68 -0.07
C CYS A 12 -6.32 -28.94 -0.77
N VAL A 13 -6.32 -28.86 -2.10
CA VAL A 13 -5.30 -28.14 -2.87
C VAL A 13 -5.34 -26.64 -2.57
N SER A 14 -6.52 -26.03 -2.58
CA SER A 14 -6.64 -24.59 -2.30
C SER A 14 -6.26 -24.23 -0.85
N CYS A 15 -6.56 -25.09 0.13
CA CYS A 15 -6.12 -24.89 1.50
C CYS A 15 -4.60 -25.06 1.65
N PHE A 16 -3.99 -25.99 0.96
CA PHE A 16 -2.55 -26.23 0.99
C PHE A 16 -1.79 -25.06 0.36
N GLU A 17 -2.22 -24.57 -0.81
CA GLU A 17 -1.63 -23.40 -1.46
C GLU A 17 -1.75 -22.14 -0.60
N LYS A 18 -2.91 -21.89 0.02
CA LYS A 18 -3.13 -20.75 0.91
C LYS A 18 -2.20 -20.78 2.12
N ASN A 19 -1.98 -21.94 2.74
CA ASN A 19 -1.05 -22.07 3.85
C ASN A 19 0.40 -21.80 3.41
N THR A 20 0.82 -22.29 2.24
CA THR A 20 2.17 -22.01 1.72
C THR A 20 2.39 -20.54 1.38
N ASP A 21 1.37 -19.80 0.93
CA ASP A 21 1.47 -18.37 0.66
C ASP A 21 1.54 -17.54 1.95
N ILE A 22 0.81 -17.91 3.00
CA ILE A 22 0.92 -17.27 4.32
C ILE A 22 2.31 -17.50 4.91
N ASP A 23 2.87 -18.71 4.84
CA ASP A 23 4.21 -19.01 5.34
C ASP A 23 5.29 -18.20 4.59
N ARG A 24 5.16 -18.08 3.27
CA ARG A 24 6.06 -17.23 2.46
C ARG A 24 5.94 -15.76 2.83
N LEU A 25 4.72 -15.28 3.09
CA LEU A 25 4.50 -13.90 3.50
C LEU A 25 5.07 -13.62 4.90
N ASN A 26 4.92 -14.57 5.83
CA ASN A 26 5.57 -14.55 7.14
C ASN A 26 7.09 -14.48 7.00
N ASN A 27 7.69 -15.34 6.16
CA ASN A 27 9.12 -15.33 5.90
C ASN A 27 9.58 -14.00 5.28
N ALA A 28 8.79 -13.41 4.38
CA ALA A 28 9.09 -12.12 3.80
C ALA A 28 9.02 -10.97 4.81
N ALA A 29 8.03 -10.98 5.70
CA ALA A 29 7.89 -9.99 6.77
C ALA A 29 9.02 -10.12 7.80
N ASN A 30 9.47 -11.33 8.10
CA ASN A 30 10.56 -11.62 9.04
C ASN A 30 11.95 -11.66 8.38
N ASN A 31 12.06 -11.30 7.10
CA ASN A 31 13.33 -11.31 6.40
C ASN A 31 14.41 -10.52 7.16
N PRO A 32 15.56 -11.14 7.51
CA PRO A 32 16.62 -10.49 8.27
C PRO A 32 17.24 -9.28 7.55
N PHE A 33 17.13 -9.22 6.23
CA PHE A 33 17.66 -8.11 5.43
C PHE A 33 16.76 -6.86 5.41
N ARG A 34 15.54 -6.93 5.94
CA ARG A 34 14.71 -5.74 6.13
C ARG A 34 15.35 -4.80 7.14
N LYS A 35 15.24 -3.50 6.87
CA LYS A 35 15.77 -2.46 7.77
C LYS A 35 15.11 -2.56 9.15
N ASP A 36 15.89 -2.55 10.22
CA ASP A 36 15.35 -2.60 11.59
C ASP A 36 14.41 -1.43 11.88
N SER A 37 14.71 -0.23 11.36
CA SER A 37 13.82 0.93 11.40
C SER A 37 12.46 0.70 10.72
N ASN A 38 12.35 -0.29 9.83
CA ASN A 38 11.09 -0.71 9.23
C ASN A 38 10.40 -1.78 10.08
N LYS A 39 11.14 -2.79 10.56
CA LYS A 39 10.59 -3.91 11.37
C LYS A 39 9.91 -3.43 12.65
N ILE A 40 10.50 -2.48 13.39
CA ILE A 40 9.91 -1.92 14.62
C ILE A 40 8.52 -1.28 14.41
N ARG A 41 8.16 -0.99 13.16
CA ARG A 41 6.89 -0.39 12.74
C ARG A 41 5.84 -1.42 12.35
N ASP A 42 6.20 -2.70 12.25
CA ASP A 42 5.28 -3.77 11.83
C ASP A 42 4.07 -3.87 12.76
N LYS A 43 4.28 -3.66 14.07
CA LYS A 43 3.23 -3.63 15.10
C LYS A 43 2.14 -2.56 14.87
N TYR A 44 2.42 -1.53 14.06
CA TYR A 44 1.46 -0.48 13.71
C TYR A 44 0.89 -0.66 12.30
N ARG A 45 1.48 -1.54 11.48
CA ARG A 45 1.18 -1.65 10.05
C ARG A 45 0.67 -3.01 9.64
N ASN A 46 0.70 -3.97 10.56
CA ASN A 46 0.14 -5.32 10.41
C ASN A 46 0.35 -5.86 8.99
N PRO A 47 1.64 -6.00 8.52
CA PRO A 47 1.91 -6.23 7.10
C PRO A 47 1.30 -7.53 6.57
N ILE A 48 1.32 -8.59 7.36
CA ILE A 48 0.80 -9.89 6.95
C ILE A 48 -0.71 -9.81 6.76
N ASP A 49 -1.44 -9.33 7.78
CA ASP A 49 -2.89 -9.22 7.72
C ASP A 49 -3.33 -8.25 6.62
N THR A 50 -2.61 -7.12 6.46
CA THR A 50 -2.91 -6.13 5.42
C THR A 50 -2.73 -6.71 4.01
N LEU A 51 -1.63 -7.41 3.73
CA LEU A 51 -1.37 -7.99 2.42
C LEU A 51 -2.27 -9.20 2.14
N THR A 52 -2.59 -9.99 3.16
CA THR A 52 -3.59 -11.08 3.08
C THR A 52 -4.98 -10.54 2.78
N PHE A 53 -5.39 -9.45 3.45
CA PHE A 53 -6.67 -8.78 3.17
C PHE A 53 -6.77 -8.31 1.72
N PHE A 54 -5.67 -7.85 1.12
CA PHE A 54 -5.60 -7.49 -0.31
C PHE A 54 -5.41 -8.69 -1.23
N GLU A 55 -5.44 -9.91 -0.69
CA GLU A 55 -5.35 -11.15 -1.47
C GLU A 55 -4.06 -11.22 -2.31
N ILE A 56 -2.92 -10.84 -1.70
CA ILE A 56 -1.63 -10.97 -2.37
C ILE A 56 -1.36 -12.45 -2.72
N SER A 57 -0.89 -12.70 -3.93
CA SER A 57 -0.51 -14.04 -4.39
C SER A 57 0.62 -13.96 -5.42
N ARG A 58 1.44 -14.99 -5.53
CA ARG A 58 2.64 -15.02 -6.39
C ARG A 58 2.33 -15.17 -7.87
N ASP A 59 1.15 -15.65 -8.23
CA ASP A 59 0.64 -15.73 -9.60
C ASP A 59 0.09 -14.41 -10.12
N LYS A 60 -0.25 -13.46 -9.23
CA LYS A 60 -0.76 -12.13 -9.58
C LYS A 60 0.36 -11.21 -10.05
N LYS A 61 0.08 -10.39 -11.07
CA LYS A 61 0.89 -9.22 -11.39
C LYS A 61 0.54 -8.06 -10.45
N ILE A 62 1.52 -7.64 -9.66
CA ILE A 62 1.33 -6.66 -8.58
C ILE A 62 2.03 -5.34 -8.92
N LEU A 63 1.33 -4.24 -8.70
CA LEU A 63 1.87 -2.89 -8.81
C LEU A 63 1.75 -2.15 -7.47
N GLU A 64 2.84 -1.67 -6.92
CA GLU A 64 2.84 -0.71 -5.80
C GLU A 64 3.04 0.71 -6.33
N ILE A 65 2.11 1.63 -6.00
CA ILE A 65 2.18 3.02 -6.46
C ILE A 65 2.85 3.90 -5.41
N VAL A 66 3.92 4.59 -5.82
CA VAL A 66 4.71 5.52 -5.01
C VAL A 66 5.16 4.86 -3.70
N PRO A 67 6.09 3.89 -3.77
CA PRO A 67 6.49 3.06 -2.61
C PRO A 67 7.19 3.86 -1.49
N GLY A 68 7.54 5.14 -1.73
CA GLY A 68 8.31 5.95 -0.80
C GLY A 68 9.69 5.33 -0.56
N SER A 69 10.08 5.13 0.70
CA SER A 69 11.35 4.48 1.06
C SER A 69 11.29 2.94 1.01
N GLY A 70 10.19 2.34 0.53
CA GLY A 70 10.08 0.92 0.27
C GLY A 70 9.68 0.05 1.46
N TRP A 71 8.93 0.57 2.42
CA TRP A 71 8.55 -0.21 3.61
C TRP A 71 7.77 -1.49 3.27
N TYR A 72 6.70 -1.38 2.45
CA TYR A 72 5.98 -2.55 1.94
C TYR A 72 6.76 -3.26 0.85
N SER A 73 7.51 -2.51 0.02
CA SER A 73 8.32 -3.09 -1.06
C SER A 73 9.35 -4.10 -0.56
N GLU A 74 9.95 -3.91 0.64
CA GLU A 74 10.86 -4.91 1.24
C GLU A 74 10.17 -6.27 1.45
N ILE A 75 8.89 -6.25 1.83
CA ILE A 75 8.11 -7.48 2.07
C ILE A 75 7.62 -8.05 0.74
N ILE A 76 6.97 -7.21 -0.08
CA ILE A 76 6.36 -7.64 -1.34
C ILE A 76 7.43 -8.18 -2.31
N SER A 77 8.57 -7.49 -2.45
CA SER A 77 9.63 -7.93 -3.36
C SER A 77 10.25 -9.26 -2.93
N HIS A 78 10.48 -9.48 -1.63
CA HIS A 78 10.98 -10.75 -1.14
C HIS A 78 9.94 -11.87 -1.32
N TYR A 79 8.67 -11.60 -1.03
CA TYR A 79 7.57 -12.54 -1.27
C TYR A 79 7.45 -12.91 -2.75
N MET A 80 7.59 -11.94 -3.65
CA MET A 80 7.49 -12.09 -5.11
C MET A 80 8.82 -12.51 -5.78
N LYS A 81 9.87 -12.74 -5.00
CA LYS A 81 11.18 -13.10 -5.52
C LYS A 81 11.10 -14.28 -6.51
N ASN A 82 11.78 -14.15 -7.66
CA ASN A 82 11.81 -15.09 -8.77
C ASN A 82 10.50 -15.22 -9.59
N THR A 83 9.48 -14.37 -9.37
CA THR A 83 8.27 -14.38 -10.21
C THR A 83 8.33 -13.39 -11.37
N LYS A 84 9.11 -12.31 -11.25
CA LYS A 84 9.11 -11.12 -12.13
C LYS A 84 7.77 -10.37 -12.19
N ASN A 85 6.84 -10.68 -11.29
CA ASN A 85 5.48 -10.14 -11.27
C ASN A 85 5.30 -8.94 -10.33
N PHE A 86 6.39 -8.36 -9.80
CA PHE A 86 6.32 -7.17 -8.95
C PHE A 86 6.87 -5.94 -9.66
N THR A 87 6.04 -4.92 -9.73
CA THR A 87 6.34 -3.63 -10.35
C THR A 87 6.10 -2.51 -9.35
N VAL A 88 6.87 -1.45 -9.42
CA VAL A 88 6.59 -0.20 -8.71
C VAL A 88 6.37 0.95 -9.70
N ALA A 89 5.44 1.85 -9.39
CA ALA A 89 5.27 3.09 -10.13
C ALA A 89 5.87 4.25 -9.33
N ILE A 90 6.82 4.95 -9.93
CA ILE A 90 7.44 6.15 -9.36
C ILE A 90 7.23 7.35 -10.29
N TYR A 91 7.33 8.56 -9.77
CA TYR A 91 7.19 9.76 -10.59
C TYR A 91 8.33 9.87 -11.62
N ASP A 92 7.98 10.21 -12.87
CA ASP A 92 8.97 10.62 -13.88
C ASP A 92 9.67 11.90 -13.43
N LYS A 93 8.87 12.90 -13.03
CA LYS A 93 9.33 14.13 -12.38
C LYS A 93 8.61 14.31 -11.04
N PRO A 94 9.26 14.01 -9.90
CA PRO A 94 8.64 14.20 -8.62
C PRO A 94 8.17 15.64 -8.37
N PRO A 95 6.99 15.82 -7.77
CA PRO A 95 6.40 17.16 -7.56
C PRO A 95 7.16 18.01 -6.55
N VAL A 96 8.03 17.41 -5.73
CA VAL A 96 8.87 18.12 -4.75
C VAL A 96 10.26 17.48 -4.68
N LYS A 97 11.30 18.31 -4.48
CA LYS A 97 12.72 17.88 -4.51
C LYS A 97 13.05 16.69 -3.59
N ILE A 98 12.46 16.63 -2.40
CA ILE A 98 12.71 15.54 -1.46
C ILE A 98 12.32 14.17 -2.02
N LEU A 99 11.31 14.11 -2.88
CA LEU A 99 10.87 12.85 -3.50
C LEU A 99 11.87 12.34 -4.55
N ASN A 100 12.67 13.22 -5.21
CA ASN A 100 13.79 12.76 -6.06
C ASN A 100 14.75 11.92 -5.23
N LYS A 101 15.22 12.48 -4.13
CA LYS A 101 16.16 11.77 -3.24
C LYS A 101 15.60 10.44 -2.75
N ILE A 102 14.34 10.44 -2.31
CA ILE A 102 13.67 9.21 -1.82
C ILE A 102 13.58 8.15 -2.93
N GLN A 103 13.22 8.55 -4.17
CA GLN A 103 13.14 7.63 -5.30
C GLN A 103 14.52 7.08 -5.71
N ASP A 104 15.54 7.94 -5.75
CA ASP A 104 16.90 7.53 -6.07
C ASP A 104 17.45 6.56 -5.03
N GLU A 105 17.24 6.85 -3.74
CA GLU A 105 17.59 5.96 -2.64
C GLU A 105 16.84 4.61 -2.73
N PHE A 106 15.55 4.63 -3.07
CA PHE A 106 14.75 3.43 -3.28
C PHE A 106 15.33 2.56 -4.41
N ILE A 107 15.51 3.15 -5.59
CA ILE A 107 16.04 2.42 -6.76
C ILE A 107 17.42 1.84 -6.47
N ASN A 108 18.32 2.66 -5.90
CA ASN A 108 19.67 2.23 -5.56
C ASN A 108 19.66 1.07 -4.53
N TYR A 109 18.84 1.20 -3.47
CA TYR A 109 18.73 0.18 -2.43
C TYR A 109 18.31 -1.18 -2.99
N PHE A 110 17.22 -1.22 -3.78
CA PHE A 110 16.73 -2.49 -4.32
C PHE A 110 17.63 -3.03 -5.45
N SER A 111 18.25 -2.17 -6.24
CA SER A 111 19.20 -2.60 -7.28
C SER A 111 20.46 -3.27 -6.70
N LEU A 112 20.97 -2.76 -5.58
CA LEU A 112 22.12 -3.31 -4.87
C LEU A 112 21.81 -4.56 -4.04
N ASN A 113 20.54 -4.83 -3.77
CA ASN A 113 20.09 -5.95 -2.93
C ASN A 113 19.15 -6.92 -3.66
N LYS A 114 19.32 -7.07 -4.98
CA LYS A 114 18.51 -7.99 -5.80
C LYS A 114 18.60 -9.44 -5.33
N ASP A 115 19.76 -9.84 -4.84
CA ASP A 115 19.99 -11.16 -4.25
C ASP A 115 19.13 -11.43 -3.01
N LYS A 116 18.76 -10.38 -2.27
CA LYS A 116 17.96 -10.45 -1.03
C LYS A 116 16.48 -10.29 -1.29
N PHE A 117 16.10 -9.32 -2.11
CA PHE A 117 14.70 -8.93 -2.31
C PHE A 117 14.11 -9.39 -3.65
N GLY A 118 14.94 -9.81 -4.62
CA GLY A 118 14.50 -10.08 -5.98
C GLY A 118 14.55 -8.84 -6.87
N GLU A 119 14.20 -9.00 -8.12
CA GLU A 119 14.14 -7.94 -9.11
C GLU A 119 12.79 -7.22 -9.04
N ILE A 120 12.82 -5.89 -9.10
CA ILE A 120 11.63 -5.04 -9.13
C ILE A 120 11.57 -4.33 -10.47
N ASN A 121 10.46 -4.48 -11.18
CA ASN A 121 10.17 -3.71 -12.38
C ASN A 121 9.76 -2.29 -12.00
N VAL A 122 10.10 -1.31 -12.84
CA VAL A 122 9.79 0.11 -12.57
C VAL A 122 9.06 0.71 -13.75
N ILE A 123 7.92 1.34 -13.49
CA ILE A 123 7.19 2.17 -14.46
C ILE A 123 7.09 3.60 -13.96
N LYS A 124 6.75 4.53 -14.85
CA LYS A 124 6.70 5.96 -14.53
C LYS A 124 5.27 6.50 -14.47
N ILE A 125 5.07 7.40 -13.51
CA ILE A 125 3.90 8.28 -13.44
C ILE A 125 4.32 9.61 -14.07
N ASP A 126 3.65 10.03 -15.12
CA ASP A 126 3.99 11.28 -15.80
C ASP A 126 3.46 12.54 -15.08
N ASN A 127 3.71 13.71 -15.65
CA ASN A 127 3.27 14.99 -15.09
C ASN A 127 1.73 15.16 -15.09
N ASN A 128 1.01 14.36 -15.88
CA ASN A 128 -0.45 14.34 -15.91
C ASN A 128 -1.04 13.33 -14.94
N TYR A 129 -0.18 12.68 -14.11
CA TYR A 129 -0.55 11.57 -13.23
C TYR A 129 -1.11 10.36 -14.00
N GLU A 130 -0.63 10.14 -15.22
CA GLU A 130 -0.88 8.92 -15.98
C GLU A 130 0.30 7.94 -15.84
N LEU A 131 -0.05 6.67 -15.74
CA LEU A 131 0.93 5.58 -15.72
C LEU A 131 1.36 5.32 -17.17
N LYS A 132 2.61 5.65 -17.50
CA LYS A 132 3.18 5.54 -18.86
C LYS A 132 3.65 4.12 -19.18
N ASP A 133 3.61 3.84 -20.49
CA ASP A 133 4.17 2.64 -21.13
C ASP A 133 3.60 1.32 -20.63
N ASN A 134 2.33 1.32 -20.25
CA ASN A 134 1.77 0.14 -19.67
C ASN A 134 0.99 -0.69 -20.70
N LYS A 135 1.72 -1.48 -21.47
CA LYS A 135 1.15 -2.57 -22.26
C LYS A 135 0.67 -3.73 -21.37
N GLU A 136 1.17 -3.79 -20.15
CA GLU A 136 0.80 -4.80 -19.16
C GLU A 136 -0.43 -4.41 -18.38
N LYS A 137 -1.16 -5.41 -17.93
CA LYS A 137 -2.26 -5.27 -16.98
C LYS A 137 -1.88 -5.90 -15.66
N TYR A 138 -2.42 -5.37 -14.56
CA TYR A 138 -2.17 -5.85 -13.21
C TYR A 138 -3.42 -6.48 -12.63
N ASP A 139 -3.22 -7.46 -11.74
CA ASP A 139 -4.30 -8.12 -11.00
C ASP A 139 -4.50 -7.46 -9.64
N LEU A 140 -3.44 -6.87 -9.08
CA LEU A 140 -3.45 -6.18 -7.80
C LEU A 140 -2.65 -4.89 -7.88
N VAL A 141 -3.28 -3.76 -7.57
CA VAL A 141 -2.61 -2.46 -7.41
C VAL A 141 -2.73 -2.02 -5.96
N LEU A 142 -1.61 -1.63 -5.37
CA LEU A 142 -1.50 -1.24 -3.96
C LEU A 142 -1.00 0.19 -3.82
N THR A 143 -1.55 0.93 -2.88
CA THR A 143 -1.02 2.23 -2.48
C THR A 143 -1.16 2.45 -0.98
N PHE A 144 -0.11 2.99 -0.36
CA PHE A 144 -0.01 3.13 1.07
C PHE A 144 0.29 4.58 1.47
N ARG A 145 -0.71 5.30 1.99
CA ARG A 145 -0.60 6.64 2.58
C ARG A 145 -0.14 7.74 1.60
N ASN A 146 -0.50 7.62 0.34
CA ASN A 146 -0.16 8.61 -0.70
C ASN A 146 -1.35 9.52 -1.09
N THR A 147 -2.57 9.03 -0.91
CA THR A 147 -3.79 9.67 -1.45
C THR A 147 -3.96 11.11 -1.00
N HIS A 148 -3.61 11.44 0.25
CA HIS A 148 -3.70 12.81 0.75
C HIS A 148 -2.84 13.80 -0.05
N ASN A 149 -1.65 13.37 -0.54
CA ASN A 149 -0.78 14.19 -1.39
C ASN A 149 -1.41 14.44 -2.77
N TRP A 150 -2.05 13.42 -3.33
CA TRP A 150 -2.74 13.53 -4.62
C TRP A 150 -4.02 14.36 -4.52
N LEU A 151 -4.69 14.32 -3.38
CA LEU A 151 -5.85 15.16 -3.08
C LEU A 151 -5.44 16.62 -2.91
N ASP A 152 -4.37 16.89 -2.14
CA ASP A 152 -3.85 18.25 -1.93
C ASP A 152 -3.39 18.91 -3.23
N SER A 153 -2.81 18.13 -4.15
CA SER A 153 -2.41 18.59 -5.49
C SER A 153 -3.53 18.59 -6.55
N GLY A 154 -4.75 18.15 -6.19
CA GLY A 154 -5.88 18.05 -7.12
C GLY A 154 -5.81 16.92 -8.15
N ASN A 155 -4.85 15.99 -8.02
CA ASN A 155 -4.56 14.98 -9.03
C ASN A 155 -5.08 13.56 -8.71
N ALA A 156 -5.69 13.35 -7.53
CA ALA A 156 -6.16 12.03 -7.11
C ALA A 156 -7.11 11.37 -8.13
N LYS A 157 -8.05 12.12 -8.70
CA LYS A 157 -8.99 11.60 -9.72
C LYS A 157 -8.25 11.10 -10.96
N LYS A 158 -7.27 11.85 -11.46
CA LYS A 158 -6.48 11.49 -12.65
C LYS A 158 -5.72 10.18 -12.39
N LEU A 159 -5.05 10.09 -11.24
CA LEU A 159 -4.27 8.90 -10.91
C LEU A 159 -5.16 7.67 -10.73
N TYR A 160 -6.25 7.74 -9.98
CA TYR A 160 -7.15 6.59 -9.83
C TYR A 160 -7.80 6.17 -11.15
N LYS A 161 -8.15 7.13 -12.03
CA LYS A 161 -8.59 6.83 -13.40
C LYS A 161 -7.51 6.10 -14.21
N SER A 162 -6.25 6.50 -14.06
CA SER A 162 -5.12 5.83 -14.70
C SER A 162 -4.91 4.42 -14.14
N VAL A 163 -5.04 4.24 -12.82
CA VAL A 163 -5.02 2.92 -12.18
C VAL A 163 -6.11 2.01 -12.73
N ASN A 164 -7.34 2.54 -12.90
CA ASN A 164 -8.43 1.75 -13.49
C ASN A 164 -8.07 1.27 -14.90
N LYS A 165 -7.44 2.10 -15.74
CA LYS A 165 -7.04 1.71 -17.10
C LYS A 165 -6.08 0.53 -17.13
N ILE A 166 -5.18 0.39 -16.13
CA ILE A 166 -4.11 -0.63 -16.11
C ILE A 166 -4.48 -1.89 -15.33
N LEU A 167 -5.52 -1.85 -14.49
CA LEU A 167 -6.05 -3.04 -13.84
C LEU A 167 -6.80 -3.95 -14.82
N ASN A 168 -6.68 -5.25 -14.65
CA ASN A 168 -7.55 -6.23 -15.27
C ASN A 168 -9.00 -6.03 -14.81
N LYS A 169 -9.97 -6.44 -15.63
CA LYS A 169 -11.38 -6.53 -15.17
C LYS A 169 -11.43 -7.51 -14.00
N GLY A 170 -12.10 -7.13 -12.91
CA GLY A 170 -12.09 -7.90 -11.67
C GLY A 170 -10.77 -7.78 -10.87
N GLY A 171 -9.80 -7.00 -11.35
CA GLY A 171 -8.57 -6.72 -10.60
C GLY A 171 -8.82 -5.86 -9.36
N VAL A 172 -7.97 -6.01 -8.35
CA VAL A 172 -8.12 -5.40 -7.03
C VAL A 172 -7.26 -4.14 -6.90
N LEU A 173 -7.85 -3.09 -6.33
CA LEU A 173 -7.14 -1.92 -5.83
C LEU A 173 -7.16 -1.92 -4.30
N GLY A 174 -6.00 -2.07 -3.66
CA GLY A 174 -5.81 -1.97 -2.21
C GLY A 174 -5.30 -0.58 -1.80
N VAL A 175 -6.00 0.05 -0.88
CA VAL A 175 -5.67 1.39 -0.40
C VAL A 175 -5.58 1.41 1.12
N VAL A 176 -4.42 1.80 1.66
CA VAL A 176 -4.27 2.17 3.07
C VAL A 176 -4.04 3.67 3.16
N GLN A 177 -4.89 4.39 3.91
CA GLN A 177 -4.79 5.85 4.02
C GLN A 177 -5.11 6.31 5.44
N HIS A 178 -4.44 7.38 5.92
CA HIS A 178 -4.73 8.03 7.19
C HIS A 178 -6.18 8.53 7.21
N ARG A 179 -6.94 8.10 8.23
CA ARG A 179 -8.38 8.31 8.32
C ARG A 179 -8.70 9.52 9.19
N ALA A 180 -9.42 10.49 8.62
CA ALA A 180 -9.99 11.63 9.33
C ALA A 180 -11.26 11.24 10.10
N ASN A 181 -11.68 12.09 11.04
CA ASN A 181 -13.04 12.03 11.56
C ASN A 181 -14.03 12.49 10.49
N GLU A 182 -15.14 11.78 10.31
CA GLU A 182 -16.13 12.07 9.26
C GLU A 182 -16.73 13.50 9.39
N ASN A 183 -16.85 14.02 10.60
CA ASN A 183 -17.38 15.36 10.85
C ASN A 183 -16.32 16.48 10.77
N SER A 184 -15.03 16.16 10.51
CA SER A 184 -13.98 17.16 10.39
C SER A 184 -14.07 17.91 9.06
N GLU A 185 -13.48 19.12 9.00
CA GLU A 185 -13.26 19.78 7.71
C GLU A 185 -12.22 19.02 6.85
N LEU A 186 -12.34 19.15 5.53
CA LEU A 186 -11.37 18.58 4.60
C LEU A 186 -10.09 19.41 4.61
N ASN A 187 -9.00 18.81 5.07
CA ASN A 187 -7.68 19.41 5.03
C ASN A 187 -6.61 18.35 4.74
N PHE A 188 -6.35 18.12 3.47
CA PHE A 188 -5.43 17.08 3.03
C PHE A 188 -3.97 17.36 3.40
N LYS A 189 -3.60 18.64 3.64
CA LYS A 189 -2.27 19.04 4.14
C LYS A 189 -1.95 18.48 5.52
N LYS A 190 -2.96 18.07 6.30
CA LYS A 190 -2.79 17.37 7.56
C LYS A 190 -2.59 15.86 7.41
N GLY A 191 -2.64 15.32 6.19
CA GLY A 191 -2.46 13.90 5.87
C GLY A 191 -3.71 13.05 6.06
N TYR A 192 -4.73 13.52 6.78
CA TYR A 192 -5.96 12.79 7.05
C TYR A 192 -6.98 12.95 5.92
N VAL A 193 -7.69 11.87 5.59
CA VAL A 193 -8.75 11.82 4.57
C VAL A 193 -9.97 11.14 5.17
N LYS A 194 -11.17 11.69 4.94
CA LYS A 194 -12.42 11.04 5.34
C LYS A 194 -12.62 9.76 4.53
N GLU A 195 -13.03 8.68 5.21
CA GLU A 195 -13.24 7.38 4.57
C GLU A 195 -14.33 7.46 3.51
N SER A 196 -15.49 8.05 3.86
CA SER A 196 -16.61 8.23 2.94
C SER A 196 -16.25 9.05 1.69
N TYR A 197 -15.45 10.11 1.86
CA TYR A 197 -14.98 10.94 0.75
C TYR A 197 -14.09 10.13 -0.20
N LEU A 198 -13.15 9.36 0.35
CA LEU A 198 -12.22 8.57 -0.47
C LEU A 198 -12.93 7.46 -1.22
N ILE A 199 -13.85 6.75 -0.58
CA ILE A 199 -14.67 5.71 -1.22
C ILE A 199 -15.41 6.29 -2.42
N ASN A 200 -16.19 7.37 -2.22
CA ASN A 200 -16.95 8.02 -3.29
C ASN A 200 -16.03 8.53 -4.44
N LEU A 201 -14.86 9.06 -4.10
CA LEU A 201 -13.90 9.51 -5.11
C LEU A 201 -13.40 8.35 -5.99
N ILE A 202 -13.03 7.21 -5.39
CA ILE A 202 -12.49 6.04 -6.10
C ILE A 202 -13.59 5.36 -6.92
N GLU A 203 -14.79 5.21 -6.37
CA GLU A 203 -15.94 4.61 -7.08
C GLU A 203 -16.30 5.38 -8.35
N LYS A 204 -16.23 6.71 -8.31
CA LYS A 204 -16.40 7.57 -9.50
C LYS A 204 -15.34 7.37 -10.60
N GLN A 205 -14.26 6.64 -10.31
CA GLN A 205 -13.27 6.27 -11.31
C GLN A 205 -13.46 4.84 -11.87
N GLY A 206 -14.62 4.21 -11.65
CA GLY A 206 -14.97 2.90 -12.22
C GLY A 206 -14.57 1.72 -11.33
N PHE A 207 -14.45 1.95 -10.05
CA PHE A 207 -14.27 0.92 -9.04
C PHE A 207 -15.55 0.69 -8.23
N GLU A 208 -15.60 -0.40 -7.49
CA GLU A 208 -16.62 -0.70 -6.50
C GLU A 208 -15.93 -1.08 -5.20
N LEU A 209 -16.38 -0.55 -4.07
CA LEU A 209 -15.88 -0.96 -2.76
C LEU A 209 -16.32 -2.40 -2.51
N LEU A 210 -15.34 -3.31 -2.41
CA LEU A 210 -15.59 -4.71 -2.11
C LEU A 210 -15.63 -4.96 -0.60
N GLU A 211 -14.65 -4.39 0.11
CA GLU A 211 -14.49 -4.64 1.55
C GLU A 211 -13.66 -3.54 2.20
N LYS A 212 -13.85 -3.34 3.49
CA LYS A 212 -13.02 -2.49 4.34
C LYS A 212 -12.63 -3.19 5.62
N SER A 213 -11.48 -2.82 6.18
CA SER A 213 -10.95 -3.46 7.37
C SER A 213 -10.38 -2.46 8.36
N GLU A 214 -10.48 -2.80 9.63
CA GLU A 214 -9.91 -2.07 10.76
C GLU A 214 -8.49 -2.56 11.15
N ILE A 215 -7.85 -3.41 10.35
CA ILE A 215 -6.52 -3.98 10.59
C ILE A 215 -5.49 -2.91 10.96
N ASN A 216 -5.56 -1.72 10.33
CA ASN A 216 -4.65 -0.61 10.55
C ASN A 216 -5.26 0.54 11.35
N SER A 217 -6.36 0.30 12.06
CA SER A 217 -7.00 1.31 12.90
C SER A 217 -6.19 1.60 14.17
N ASN A 218 -6.29 2.83 14.67
CA ASN A 218 -5.73 3.24 15.95
C ASN A 218 -6.67 4.19 16.67
N SER A 219 -7.43 3.67 17.62
CA SER A 219 -8.39 4.46 18.41
C SER A 219 -7.75 5.52 19.32
N LYS A 220 -6.45 5.42 19.59
CA LYS A 220 -5.70 6.43 20.36
C LYS A 220 -5.40 7.68 19.55
N ASP A 221 -5.47 7.62 18.20
CA ASP A 221 -5.25 8.77 17.34
C ASP A 221 -6.47 9.69 17.32
N LEU A 222 -6.37 10.80 18.03
CA LEU A 222 -7.44 11.81 18.14
C LEU A 222 -7.62 12.66 16.88
N LYS A 223 -6.66 12.66 15.94
CA LYS A 223 -6.73 13.32 14.61
C LYS A 223 -6.86 14.85 14.66
N ASN A 224 -6.58 15.45 15.82
CA ASN A 224 -6.76 16.89 16.08
C ASN A 224 -5.43 17.67 16.19
N TYR A 225 -4.32 17.08 15.76
CA TYR A 225 -2.99 17.68 15.88
C TYR A 225 -2.78 18.86 14.92
N LYS A 226 -2.07 19.90 15.41
CA LYS A 226 -1.75 21.09 14.62
C LYS A 226 -0.98 20.72 13.32
N LYS A 227 -0.02 19.80 13.42
CA LYS A 227 0.79 19.32 12.30
C LYS A 227 0.24 18.05 11.64
N GLY A 228 -1.01 17.66 11.94
CA GLY A 228 -1.65 16.47 11.38
C GLY A 228 -0.90 15.18 11.73
N VAL A 229 -0.92 14.20 10.81
CA VAL A 229 -0.30 12.88 11.00
C VAL A 229 1.21 12.93 11.29
N TRP A 230 1.87 14.02 10.90
CA TRP A 230 3.32 14.18 11.12
C TRP A 230 3.69 14.48 12.58
N THR A 231 2.71 14.83 13.44
CA THR A 231 2.89 14.94 14.89
C THR A 231 3.22 13.57 15.50
N LEU A 232 2.64 12.51 14.94
CA LEU A 232 2.80 11.13 15.41
C LEU A 232 4.06 10.45 14.84
N PRO A 233 4.48 9.31 15.42
CA PRO A 233 5.53 8.48 14.85
C PRO A 233 5.26 8.12 13.39
N PRO A 234 6.32 7.97 12.60
CA PRO A 234 7.74 8.08 12.92
C PRO A 234 8.29 9.51 12.82
N ARG A 235 7.48 10.48 12.38
CA ARG A 235 7.98 11.82 12.06
C ARG A 235 8.24 12.68 13.30
N LEU A 236 7.32 12.67 14.29
CA LEU A 236 7.45 13.42 15.55
C LEU A 236 7.92 14.87 15.32
N VAL A 237 7.25 15.59 14.39
CA VAL A 237 7.71 16.91 13.90
C VAL A 237 7.71 18.01 14.99
N GLU A 238 7.10 17.76 16.14
CA GLU A 238 7.12 18.66 17.29
C GLU A 238 8.34 18.44 18.19
N GLY A 239 9.27 17.55 17.79
CA GLY A 239 10.50 17.26 18.50
C GLY A 239 10.23 16.63 19.87
N GLU A 240 10.88 17.15 20.92
CA GLU A 240 10.72 16.64 22.29
C GLU A 240 9.40 17.05 22.95
N ASN A 241 8.67 18.04 22.39
CA ASN A 241 7.40 18.48 22.94
C ASN A 241 6.36 17.36 22.91
N ASN A 242 5.91 16.91 24.08
CA ASN A 242 4.93 15.81 24.22
C ASN A 242 5.34 14.49 23.54
N LYS A 243 6.64 14.27 23.27
CA LYS A 243 7.14 13.09 22.54
C LYS A 243 6.70 11.78 23.17
N ALA A 244 6.77 11.66 24.51
CA ALA A 244 6.33 10.45 25.23
C ALA A 244 4.85 10.15 24.95
N LYS A 245 3.98 11.16 24.98
CA LYS A 245 2.56 11.04 24.64
C LYS A 245 2.35 10.56 23.22
N TYR A 246 3.07 11.11 22.24
CA TYR A 246 2.92 10.71 20.84
C TYR A 246 3.47 9.29 20.57
N LEU A 247 4.51 8.89 21.27
CA LEU A 247 5.02 7.51 21.22
C LEU A 247 4.02 6.51 21.80
N GLU A 248 3.30 6.87 22.86
CA GLU A 248 2.24 6.04 23.45
C GLU A 248 1.04 5.88 22.52
N ILE A 249 0.66 6.95 21.78
CA ILE A 249 -0.37 6.89 20.74
C ILE A 249 0.08 5.96 19.61
N GLY A 250 1.32 6.05 19.19
CA GLY A 250 1.86 5.29 18.06
C GLY A 250 1.60 5.94 16.70
N GLU A 251 1.62 5.15 15.62
CA GLU A 251 1.29 5.67 14.28
C GLU A 251 -0.20 6.01 14.15
N SER A 252 -0.53 6.91 13.21
CA SER A 252 -1.89 7.39 12.96
C SER A 252 -2.90 6.28 12.67
N ASP A 253 -4.17 6.57 12.93
CA ASP A 253 -5.30 5.75 12.49
C ASP A 253 -5.38 5.68 10.96
N ARG A 254 -5.66 4.49 10.41
CA ARG A 254 -5.71 4.26 8.97
C ARG A 254 -6.87 3.36 8.59
N MET A 255 -7.63 3.80 7.60
CA MET A 255 -8.56 2.96 6.86
C MET A 255 -7.79 1.99 5.96
N THR A 256 -8.33 0.80 5.74
CA THR A 256 -7.82 -0.21 4.81
C THR A 256 -8.98 -0.62 3.92
N LEU A 257 -8.92 -0.26 2.64
CA LEU A 257 -10.01 -0.35 1.69
C LEU A 257 -9.62 -1.24 0.51
N LYS A 258 -10.48 -2.19 0.17
CA LYS A 258 -10.33 -3.08 -0.99
C LYS A 258 -11.43 -2.77 -2.00
N PHE A 259 -11.02 -2.40 -3.20
CA PHE A 259 -11.91 -2.12 -4.32
C PHE A 259 -11.69 -3.13 -5.44
N ILE A 260 -12.74 -3.38 -6.22
CA ILE A 260 -12.68 -4.17 -7.43
C ILE A 260 -12.97 -3.27 -8.65
N LYS A 261 -12.25 -3.50 -9.75
CA LYS A 261 -12.55 -2.85 -11.03
C LYS A 261 -13.79 -3.48 -11.67
N LYS A 262 -14.75 -2.64 -12.02
CA LYS A 262 -15.98 -3.03 -12.78
C LYS A 262 -15.69 -3.42 -14.21
#